data_0cbca025fea9397fe6c515a554c69c93
#
_entry.id   0cbca025fea9397fe6c515a554c69c93
#
_cell.length_a   1.000
_cell.length_b   1.000
_cell.length_c   1.000
_cell.angle_alpha   90.00
_cell.angle_beta   90.00
_cell.angle_gamma   90.00
#
_symmetry.space_group_name_H-M   'P 1'
#
loop_
_entity.id
_entity.type
_entity.pdbx_description
1 polymer ?
#
loop_
_entity_poly.entity_id
_entity_poly.type
_entity_poly.pdbx_seq_one_letter_code
_entity_poly.pdbx_strand_id
1 'polypeptide(L)'
;MSGFLNAREVAKRMVARERGTIIFTGATASIRGAANFAAFSGAKMALRALAQSMARELGPRGVHIAHVIIDGMIDTEFIRTNFPEGYAKKQQDGILNPDHIADQYWMLHCQPRDAWTHELDLRPWMEKF
;
A
#
# COMPACT_ATOMS: atom_id res chain seq x y z
N MET A 1 11.88 -7.37 5.78
CA MET A 1 12.13 -8.83 5.70
C MET A 1 10.86 -9.63 5.46
N SER A 2 9.82 -9.52 6.30
CA SER A 2 8.58 -10.31 6.17
C SER A 2 7.88 -10.16 4.82
N GLY A 3 7.76 -8.92 4.29
CA GLY A 3 7.13 -8.68 2.99
C GLY A 3 7.80 -9.46 1.84
N PHE A 4 9.12 -9.51 1.81
CA PHE A 4 9.86 -10.30 0.81
C PHE A 4 9.60 -11.81 0.95
N LEU A 5 9.67 -12.34 2.16
CA LEU A 5 9.50 -13.78 2.40
C LEU A 5 8.10 -14.26 2.01
N ASN A 6 7.07 -13.54 2.45
CA ASN A 6 5.69 -13.88 2.11
C ASN A 6 5.43 -13.76 0.60
N ALA A 7 5.85 -12.64 -0.01
CA ALA A 7 5.65 -12.41 -1.44
C ALA A 7 6.37 -13.46 -2.30
N ARG A 8 7.58 -13.86 -1.93
CA ARG A 8 8.36 -14.91 -2.62
C ARG A 8 7.60 -16.24 -2.66
N GLU A 9 7.06 -16.68 -1.53
CA GLU A 9 6.37 -17.97 -1.46
C GLU A 9 5.04 -17.95 -2.23
N VAL A 10 4.30 -16.85 -2.15
CA VAL A 10 3.05 -16.68 -2.89
C VAL A 10 3.32 -16.56 -4.39
N ALA A 11 4.35 -15.81 -4.79
CA ALA A 11 4.73 -15.59 -6.18
C ALA A 11 5.01 -16.92 -6.92
N LYS A 12 5.68 -17.87 -6.30
CA LYS A 12 5.95 -19.21 -6.90
C LYS A 12 4.65 -19.88 -7.37
N ARG A 13 3.61 -19.82 -6.55
CA ARG A 13 2.30 -20.42 -6.85
C ARG A 13 1.53 -19.63 -7.91
N MET A 14 1.63 -18.30 -7.87
CA MET A 14 0.94 -17.43 -8.83
C MET A 14 1.56 -17.53 -10.22
N VAL A 15 2.89 -17.57 -10.31
CA VAL A 15 3.61 -17.74 -11.57
C VAL A 15 3.28 -19.07 -12.23
N ALA A 16 3.19 -20.16 -11.46
CA ALA A 16 2.88 -21.49 -12.00
C ALA A 16 1.48 -21.55 -12.67
N ARG A 17 0.55 -20.69 -12.27
CA ARG A 17 -0.79 -20.58 -12.87
C ARG A 17 -0.98 -19.33 -13.74
N GLU A 18 0.09 -18.57 -13.97
CA GLU A 18 0.14 -17.34 -14.77
C GLU A 18 -0.93 -16.29 -14.38
N ARG A 19 -1.29 -16.27 -13.10
CA ARG A 19 -2.28 -15.31 -12.58
C ARG A 19 -2.14 -15.12 -11.08
N GLY A 20 -2.44 -13.91 -10.64
CA GLY A 20 -2.49 -13.54 -9.23
C GLY A 20 -2.28 -12.04 -9.04
N THR A 21 -2.58 -11.56 -7.82
CA THR A 21 -2.36 -10.18 -7.44
C THR A 21 -1.65 -10.16 -6.09
N ILE A 22 -0.58 -9.38 -6.00
CA ILE A 22 0.13 -9.09 -4.75
C ILE A 22 0.09 -7.59 -4.55
N ILE A 23 -0.47 -7.13 -3.44
CA ILE A 23 -0.55 -5.72 -3.10
C ILE A 23 0.29 -5.47 -1.85
N PHE A 24 1.26 -4.58 -1.96
CA PHE A 24 2.07 -4.12 -0.84
C PHE A 24 1.47 -2.84 -0.27
N THR A 25 1.19 -2.85 1.03
CA THR A 25 0.71 -1.67 1.73
C THR A 25 1.87 -0.78 2.16
N GLY A 26 1.99 0.35 1.48
CA GLY A 26 2.90 1.43 1.81
C GLY A 26 2.33 2.41 2.83
N ALA A 27 3.00 3.53 2.96
CA ALA A 27 2.64 4.63 3.84
C ALA A 27 3.30 5.92 3.31
N THR A 28 3.01 7.07 3.91
CA THR A 28 3.79 8.30 3.74
C THR A 28 5.30 8.03 3.76
N ALA A 29 5.73 7.17 4.67
CA ALA A 29 7.12 6.75 4.84
C ALA A 29 7.69 5.95 3.65
N SER A 30 6.88 5.54 2.68
CA SER A 30 7.35 4.92 1.43
C SER A 30 7.93 5.94 0.45
N ILE A 31 7.62 7.23 0.63
CA ILE A 31 7.98 8.31 -0.30
C ILE A 31 8.83 9.40 0.35
N ARG A 32 8.75 9.56 1.66
CA ARG A 32 9.56 10.56 2.39
C ARG A 32 9.88 10.09 3.81
N GLY A 33 11.07 10.44 4.30
CA GLY A 33 11.45 10.27 5.69
C GLY A 33 10.91 11.38 6.57
N ALA A 34 10.80 11.11 7.87
CA ALA A 34 10.48 12.10 8.89
C ALA A 34 11.35 11.90 10.13
N ALA A 35 11.55 12.97 10.90
CA ALA A 35 12.27 12.90 12.18
C ALA A 35 11.63 11.84 13.09
N ASN A 36 12.44 11.05 13.77
CA ASN A 36 12.05 9.95 14.66
C ASN A 36 11.44 8.71 13.96
N PHE A 37 11.38 8.67 12.62
CA PHE A 37 10.81 7.56 11.86
C PHE A 37 11.82 6.82 10.97
N ALA A 38 13.13 6.92 11.26
CA ALA A 38 14.19 6.37 10.40
C ALA A 38 14.00 4.88 10.06
N ALA A 39 13.77 4.03 11.07
CA ALA A 39 13.57 2.60 10.86
C ALA A 39 12.29 2.31 10.07
N PHE A 40 11.20 2.99 10.38
CA PHE A 40 9.91 2.84 9.68
C PHE A 40 10.01 3.30 8.21
N SER A 41 10.61 4.48 7.98
CA SER A 41 10.80 5.01 6.64
C SER A 41 11.73 4.14 5.80
N GLY A 42 12.85 3.68 6.37
CA GLY A 42 13.75 2.74 5.70
C GLY A 42 13.04 1.45 5.30
N ALA A 43 12.23 0.87 6.21
CA ALA A 43 11.47 -0.35 5.92
C ALA A 43 10.41 -0.14 4.84
N LYS A 44 9.68 0.99 4.85
CA LYS A 44 8.63 1.28 3.86
C LYS A 44 9.19 1.66 2.49
N MET A 45 10.31 2.38 2.43
CA MET A 45 11.01 2.63 1.16
C MET A 45 11.58 1.34 0.56
N ALA A 46 12.15 0.46 1.38
CA ALA A 46 12.60 -0.85 0.94
C ALA A 46 11.44 -1.71 0.39
N LEU A 47 10.27 -1.64 1.02
CA LEU A 47 9.06 -2.34 0.55
C LEU A 47 8.61 -1.81 -0.82
N ARG A 48 8.68 -0.49 -1.04
CA ARG A 48 8.38 0.13 -2.34
C ARG A 48 9.34 -0.34 -3.43
N ALA A 49 10.65 -0.37 -3.14
CA ALA A 49 11.66 -0.87 -4.06
C ALA A 49 11.45 -2.36 -4.39
N LEU A 50 11.10 -3.17 -3.40
CA LEU A 50 10.74 -4.57 -3.57
C LEU A 50 9.54 -4.73 -4.53
N ALA A 51 8.46 -3.97 -4.31
CA ALA A 51 7.28 -3.99 -5.17
C ALA A 51 7.63 -3.65 -6.64
N GLN A 52 8.49 -2.66 -6.85
CA GLN A 52 8.95 -2.27 -8.20
C GLN A 52 9.74 -3.38 -8.89
N SER A 53 10.65 -4.04 -8.17
CA SER A 53 11.45 -5.15 -8.72
C SER A 53 10.55 -6.33 -9.07
N MET A 54 9.66 -6.71 -8.16
CA MET A 54 8.73 -7.83 -8.39
C MET A 54 7.75 -7.54 -9.53
N ALA A 55 7.28 -6.31 -9.68
CA ALA A 55 6.40 -5.93 -10.78
C ALA A 55 7.06 -6.13 -12.14
N ARG A 56 8.34 -5.75 -12.28
CA ARG A 56 9.11 -5.93 -13.51
C ARG A 56 9.41 -7.39 -13.82
N GLU A 57 9.67 -8.19 -12.80
CA GLU A 57 10.00 -9.60 -12.93
C GLU A 57 8.77 -10.46 -13.18
N LEU A 58 7.69 -10.23 -12.44
CA LEU A 58 6.52 -11.11 -12.40
C LEU A 58 5.35 -10.63 -13.26
N GLY A 59 5.30 -9.35 -13.62
CA GLY A 59 4.29 -8.80 -14.52
C GLY A 59 4.23 -9.54 -15.86
N PRO A 60 5.36 -9.73 -16.58
CA PRO A 60 5.40 -10.51 -17.81
C PRO A 60 4.98 -11.97 -17.64
N ARG A 61 4.97 -12.47 -16.41
CA ARG A 61 4.55 -13.83 -16.02
C ARG A 61 3.10 -13.91 -15.54
N GLY A 62 2.33 -12.85 -15.76
CA GLY A 62 0.89 -12.80 -15.47
C GLY A 62 0.53 -12.51 -14.02
N VAL A 63 1.45 -12.01 -13.19
CA VAL A 63 1.18 -11.66 -11.79
C VAL A 63 1.17 -10.14 -11.63
N HIS A 64 0.03 -9.60 -11.21
CA HIS A 64 -0.13 -8.16 -10.93
C HIS A 64 0.50 -7.80 -9.58
N ILE A 65 1.48 -6.91 -9.60
CA ILE A 65 2.12 -6.39 -8.39
C ILE A 65 1.80 -4.91 -8.25
N ALA A 66 1.11 -4.56 -7.17
CA ALA A 66 0.78 -3.17 -6.85
C ALA A 66 1.35 -2.74 -5.50
N HIS A 67 1.64 -1.45 -5.38
CA HIS A 67 2.04 -0.80 -4.14
C HIS A 67 1.05 0.33 -3.84
N VAL A 68 0.39 0.28 -2.69
CA VAL A 68 -0.58 1.29 -2.27
C VAL A 68 0.03 2.16 -1.18
N ILE A 69 0.19 3.43 -1.45
CA ILE A 69 0.66 4.42 -0.48
C ILE A 69 -0.55 4.92 0.31
N ILE A 70 -0.61 4.60 1.59
CA ILE A 70 -1.61 5.16 2.51
C ILE A 70 -1.00 6.39 3.16
N ASP A 71 -1.30 7.56 2.60
CA ASP A 71 -0.74 8.84 3.05
C ASP A 71 -1.75 9.59 3.93
N GLY A 72 -1.82 9.22 5.19
CA GLY A 72 -2.69 9.80 6.19
C GLY A 72 -3.07 8.83 7.31
N MET A 73 -3.77 9.35 8.30
CA MET A 73 -4.31 8.54 9.39
C MET A 73 -5.48 7.69 8.90
N ILE A 74 -5.56 6.45 9.38
CA ILE A 74 -6.68 5.56 9.09
C ILE A 74 -7.63 5.55 10.28
N ASP A 75 -8.93 5.58 10.04
CA ASP A 75 -9.97 5.46 11.05
C ASP A 75 -9.90 4.11 11.76
N THR A 76 -9.17 4.07 12.85
CA THR A 76 -8.96 2.89 13.68
C THR A 76 -9.07 3.26 15.15
N GLU A 77 -9.37 2.26 15.99
CA GLU A 77 -9.38 2.43 17.45
C GLU A 77 -8.03 2.94 17.97
N PHE A 78 -6.93 2.48 17.39
CA PHE A 78 -5.59 2.93 17.76
C PHE A 78 -5.42 4.44 17.52
N ILE A 79 -5.85 4.95 16.38
CA ILE A 79 -5.77 6.40 16.06
C ILE A 79 -6.71 7.19 16.96
N ARG A 80 -7.92 6.70 17.20
CA ARG A 80 -8.88 7.33 18.10
C ARG A 80 -8.31 7.54 19.50
N THR A 81 -7.64 6.50 20.03
CA THR A 81 -7.14 6.50 21.41
C THR A 81 -5.85 7.31 21.55
N ASN A 82 -4.93 7.20 20.60
CA ASN A 82 -3.58 7.75 20.74
C ASN A 82 -3.39 9.12 20.06
N PHE A 83 -4.27 9.49 19.12
CA PHE A 83 -4.18 10.72 18.35
C PHE A 83 -5.55 11.42 18.23
N PRO A 84 -6.19 11.78 19.36
CA PRO A 84 -7.58 12.29 19.37
C PRO A 84 -7.77 13.58 18.55
N GLU A 85 -6.79 14.48 18.51
CA GLU A 85 -6.84 15.70 17.70
C GLU A 85 -6.82 15.37 16.19
N GLY A 86 -6.00 14.41 15.78
CA GLY A 86 -5.98 13.92 14.41
C GLY A 86 -7.27 13.19 14.04
N TYR A 87 -7.79 12.39 14.96
CA TYR A 87 -9.04 11.66 14.79
C TYR A 87 -10.26 12.57 14.63
N ALA A 88 -10.27 13.71 15.28
CA ALA A 88 -11.36 14.71 15.17
C ALA A 88 -11.60 15.18 13.71
N LYS A 89 -10.58 15.10 12.85
CA LYS A 89 -10.71 15.41 11.42
C LYS A 89 -11.62 14.44 10.66
N LYS A 90 -12.00 13.31 11.25
CA LYS A 90 -12.94 12.34 10.66
C LYS A 90 -14.25 13.00 10.23
N GLN A 91 -14.77 13.96 11.01
CA GLN A 91 -16.02 14.67 10.71
C GLN A 91 -15.95 15.50 9.42
N GLN A 92 -14.75 15.73 8.89
CA GLN A 92 -14.49 16.52 7.69
C GLN A 92 -13.83 15.66 6.58
N ASP A 93 -13.95 14.34 6.65
CA ASP A 93 -13.28 13.39 5.76
C ASP A 93 -11.75 13.57 5.73
N GLY A 94 -11.18 14.01 6.85
CA GLY A 94 -9.75 14.32 7.00
C GLY A 94 -8.89 13.12 7.46
N ILE A 95 -9.48 11.93 7.60
CA ILE A 95 -8.78 10.65 7.80
C ILE A 95 -9.37 9.58 6.88
N LEU A 96 -8.58 8.55 6.57
CA LEU A 96 -8.97 7.49 5.63
C LEU A 96 -9.97 6.52 6.27
N ASN A 97 -11.07 6.25 5.57
CA ASN A 97 -12.01 5.20 5.94
C ASN A 97 -11.46 3.84 5.46
N PRO A 98 -11.36 2.81 6.34
CA PRO A 98 -10.90 1.47 5.96
C PRO A 98 -11.69 0.83 4.81
N ASP A 99 -13.01 1.03 4.76
CA ASP A 99 -13.85 0.46 3.71
C ASP A 99 -13.52 1.09 2.35
N HIS A 100 -13.32 2.40 2.30
CA HIS A 100 -12.89 3.07 1.07
C HIS A 100 -11.49 2.63 0.61
N ILE A 101 -10.59 2.33 1.55
CA ILE A 101 -9.29 1.72 1.23
C ILE A 101 -9.51 0.33 0.63
N ALA A 102 -10.35 -0.51 1.24
CA ALA A 102 -10.63 -1.86 0.77
C ALA A 102 -11.21 -1.86 -0.66
N ASP A 103 -12.08 -0.92 -0.99
CA ASP A 103 -12.63 -0.74 -2.34
C ASP A 103 -11.50 -0.51 -3.38
N GLN A 104 -10.48 0.28 -3.03
CA GLN A 104 -9.34 0.50 -3.92
C GLN A 104 -8.48 -0.75 -4.11
N TYR A 105 -8.33 -1.58 -3.07
CA TYR A 105 -7.64 -2.87 -3.18
C TYR A 105 -8.41 -3.85 -4.07
N TRP A 106 -9.73 -3.86 -3.93
CA TRP A 106 -10.58 -4.68 -4.79
C TRP A 106 -10.52 -4.20 -6.26
N MET A 107 -10.58 -2.89 -6.49
CA MET A 107 -10.41 -2.31 -7.82
C MET A 107 -9.09 -2.73 -8.45
N LEU A 108 -7.97 -2.64 -7.74
CA LEU A 108 -6.66 -3.08 -8.22
C LEU A 108 -6.66 -4.57 -8.60
N HIS A 109 -7.30 -5.42 -7.77
CA HIS A 109 -7.39 -6.85 -8.04
C HIS A 109 -8.18 -7.17 -9.31
N CYS A 110 -9.22 -6.40 -9.59
CA CYS A 110 -10.11 -6.62 -10.74
C CYS A 110 -9.62 -6.00 -12.05
N GLN A 111 -8.51 -5.27 -12.06
CA GLN A 111 -8.01 -4.62 -13.27
C GLN A 111 -7.65 -5.63 -14.38
N PRO A 112 -7.99 -5.33 -15.64
CA PRO A 112 -7.56 -6.14 -16.77
C PRO A 112 -6.06 -6.04 -17.00
N ARG A 113 -5.48 -7.07 -17.63
CA ARG A 113 -4.02 -7.19 -17.82
C ARG A 113 -3.39 -6.06 -18.64
N ASP A 114 -4.14 -5.43 -19.52
CA ASP A 114 -3.70 -4.34 -20.38
C ASP A 114 -3.72 -2.97 -19.70
N ALA A 115 -4.24 -2.91 -18.44
CA ALA A 115 -4.37 -1.66 -17.68
C ALA A 115 -4.10 -1.84 -16.17
N TRP A 116 -2.99 -2.46 -15.83
CA TRP A 116 -2.59 -2.63 -14.43
C TRP A 116 -1.97 -1.37 -13.83
N THR A 117 -2.48 -0.95 -12.68
CA THR A 117 -1.86 0.07 -11.85
C THR A 117 -0.73 -0.54 -11.02
N HIS A 118 0.47 0.01 -11.12
CA HIS A 118 1.59 -0.42 -10.28
C HIS A 118 1.63 0.31 -8.94
N GLU A 119 1.42 1.61 -8.92
CA GLU A 119 1.44 2.40 -7.68
C GLU A 119 0.19 3.28 -7.58
N LEU A 120 -0.47 3.23 -6.42
CA LEU A 120 -1.66 4.01 -6.10
C LEU A 120 -1.41 4.79 -4.82
N ASP A 121 -1.73 6.08 -4.83
CA ASP A 121 -1.60 6.98 -3.70
C ASP A 121 -3.00 7.34 -3.16
N LEU A 122 -3.25 6.98 -1.92
CA LEU A 122 -4.50 7.27 -1.21
C LEU A 122 -4.24 8.22 -0.07
N ARG A 123 -4.94 9.35 -0.06
CA ARG A 123 -4.84 10.35 1.01
C ARG A 123 -6.15 11.07 1.22
N PRO A 124 -6.43 11.56 2.44
CA PRO A 124 -7.52 12.51 2.64
C PRO A 124 -7.27 13.79 1.85
N TRP A 125 -8.34 14.43 1.39
CA TRP A 125 -8.23 15.66 0.62
C TRP A 125 -7.51 16.81 1.35
N MET A 126 -7.47 16.77 2.70
CA MET A 126 -6.79 17.75 3.55
C MET A 126 -5.32 17.45 3.80
N GLU A 127 -4.82 16.29 3.37
CA GLU A 127 -3.43 15.89 3.64
C GLU A 127 -2.45 16.71 2.81
N LYS A 128 -1.41 17.20 3.48
CA LYS A 128 -0.34 17.99 2.83
C LYS A 128 0.82 17.06 2.45
N PHE A 129 1.31 17.20 1.27
CA PHE A 129 2.41 16.38 0.75
C PHE A 129 3.42 17.21 -0.06
#